data_d27e93e9ad136f98890a8fe2f3cd1615
#
_entry.id   d27e93e9ad136f98890a8fe2f3cd1615
#
_cell.length_a   1.000
_cell.length_b   1.000
_cell.length_c   1.000
_cell.angle_alpha   90.00
_cell.angle_beta   90.00
_cell.angle_gamma   90.00
#
_symmetry.space_group_name_H-M   'P 1'
#
loop_
_entity.id
_entity.type
_entity.pdbx_description
1 polymer ?
#
loop_
_entity_poly.entity_id
_entity_poly.type
_entity_poly.pdbx_seq_one_letter_code
_entity_poly.pdbx_strand_id
1 'polypeptide(L)'
;MATMSASISGVSLISRIAARTYLRGLAAAEHGDFDQVLRQFAPRCELIFVSRTALGARLSGRADLLRWFERFGRLLPDRRFEVLRFVAGGPVWDQRIAAHVIIRSQIAGAPYQIQFAHFLTLRWGKVVEDLILEDTATWETASRRLAAAGYPEAAEPPLAPAAA
;
A
#
# COMPACT_ATOMS: atom_id res chain seq x y z
N MET A 1 6.60 0.37 -13.54
CA MET A 1 7.21 1.65 -13.07
C MET A 1 6.07 2.53 -12.58
N ALA A 2 6.03 2.83 -11.25
CA ALA A 2 4.99 3.68 -10.69
C ALA A 2 5.05 5.07 -11.32
N THR A 3 3.94 5.52 -11.87
CA THR A 3 3.85 6.79 -12.60
C THR A 3 2.95 7.77 -11.86
N MET A 4 3.30 9.05 -11.93
CA MET A 4 2.49 10.13 -11.38
C MET A 4 2.04 11.04 -12.53
N SER A 5 0.72 11.11 -12.74
CA SER A 5 0.10 11.92 -13.80
C SER A 5 -0.22 13.37 -13.37
N ALA A 6 0.19 13.81 -12.18
CA ALA A 6 -0.14 15.12 -11.64
C ALA A 6 0.95 16.15 -11.87
N SER A 7 0.59 17.33 -12.41
CA SER A 7 1.45 18.51 -12.47
C SER A 7 1.71 19.06 -11.07
N ILE A 8 2.98 19.04 -10.64
CA ILE A 8 3.43 19.56 -9.35
C ILE A 8 3.94 21.00 -9.55
N SER A 9 3.05 21.94 -9.78
CA SER A 9 3.40 23.38 -9.82
C SER A 9 3.15 24.01 -8.46
N GLY A 10 4.16 24.69 -7.89
CA GLY A 10 4.03 25.42 -6.61
C GLY A 10 4.25 24.62 -5.33
N VAL A 11 4.84 23.42 -5.39
CA VAL A 11 5.03 22.52 -4.25
C VAL A 11 6.37 22.77 -3.54
N SER A 12 6.38 22.79 -2.20
CA SER A 12 7.60 22.98 -1.39
C SER A 12 8.66 21.89 -1.69
N LEU A 13 9.93 22.19 -1.42
CA LEU A 13 11.03 21.21 -1.56
C LEU A 13 10.75 19.94 -0.73
N ILE A 14 10.23 20.11 0.48
CA ILE A 14 9.88 19.00 1.39
C ILE A 14 8.81 18.10 0.76
N SER A 15 7.76 18.68 0.18
CA SER A 15 6.71 17.91 -0.51
C SER A 15 7.24 17.17 -1.74
N ARG A 16 8.20 17.73 -2.46
CA ARG A 16 8.86 17.06 -3.60
C ARG A 16 9.70 15.88 -3.15
N ILE A 17 10.41 15.99 -2.03
CA ILE A 17 11.18 14.88 -1.43
C ILE A 17 10.21 13.78 -0.98
N ALA A 18 9.12 14.14 -0.30
CA ALA A 18 8.10 13.19 0.12
C ALA A 18 7.49 12.43 -1.07
N ALA A 19 7.15 13.13 -2.16
CA ALA A 19 6.62 12.50 -3.36
C ALA A 19 7.61 11.51 -3.99
N ARG A 20 8.89 11.88 -4.11
CA ARG A 20 9.94 10.98 -4.62
C ARG A 20 10.13 9.74 -3.76
N THR A 21 10.08 9.90 -2.44
CA THR A 21 10.21 8.78 -1.50
C THR A 21 9.02 7.86 -1.59
N TYR A 22 7.80 8.43 -1.66
CA TYR A 22 6.56 7.69 -1.85
C TYR A 22 6.58 6.87 -3.15
N LEU A 23 6.92 7.48 -4.27
CA LEU A 23 6.99 6.79 -5.57
C LEU A 23 8.04 5.68 -5.58
N ARG A 24 9.20 5.86 -4.90
CA ARG A 24 10.18 4.79 -4.73
C ARG A 24 9.63 3.62 -3.92
N GLY A 25 8.84 3.89 -2.88
CA GLY A 25 8.16 2.85 -2.11
C GLY A 25 7.19 2.04 -2.97
N LEU A 26 6.35 2.72 -3.76
CA LEU A 26 5.43 2.04 -4.69
C LEU A 26 6.18 1.24 -5.76
N ALA A 27 7.25 1.79 -6.33
CA ALA A 27 8.07 1.07 -7.32
C ALA A 27 8.72 -0.19 -6.71
N ALA A 28 9.24 -0.11 -5.48
CA ALA A 28 9.76 -1.28 -4.77
C ALA A 28 8.66 -2.33 -4.54
N ALA A 29 7.46 -1.89 -4.14
CA ALA A 29 6.31 -2.77 -3.96
C ALA A 29 5.88 -3.44 -5.27
N GLU A 30 5.93 -2.74 -6.42
CA GLU A 30 5.68 -3.34 -7.74
C GLU A 30 6.61 -4.52 -8.04
N HIS A 31 7.89 -4.38 -7.68
CA HIS A 31 8.92 -5.40 -7.93
C HIS A 31 9.00 -6.46 -6.83
N GLY A 32 8.21 -6.35 -5.76
CA GLY A 32 8.26 -7.28 -4.63
C GLY A 32 9.47 -7.09 -3.71
N ASP A 33 10.20 -5.97 -3.82
CA ASP A 33 11.28 -5.62 -2.89
C ASP A 33 10.69 -5.01 -1.61
N PHE A 34 10.06 -5.89 -0.81
CA PHE A 34 9.40 -5.47 0.42
C PHE A 34 10.38 -5.05 1.51
N ASP A 35 11.60 -5.50 1.47
CA ASP A 35 12.65 -5.00 2.35
C ASP A 35 12.97 -3.53 2.08
N GLN A 36 13.02 -3.12 0.82
CA GLN A 36 13.17 -1.71 0.46
C GLN A 36 11.95 -0.88 0.88
N VAL A 37 10.72 -1.40 0.73
CA VAL A 37 9.52 -0.75 1.25
C VAL A 37 9.65 -0.54 2.75
N LEU A 38 9.94 -1.61 3.51
CA LEU A 38 9.99 -1.59 4.97
C LEU A 38 11.14 -0.76 5.54
N ARG A 39 12.19 -0.46 4.75
CA ARG A 39 13.21 0.51 5.16
C ARG A 39 12.68 1.94 5.34
N GLN A 40 11.53 2.26 4.73
CA GLN A 40 10.88 3.56 4.89
C GLN A 40 10.02 3.64 6.16
N PHE A 41 9.72 2.51 6.79
CA PHE A 41 8.86 2.40 7.96
C PHE A 41 9.67 2.50 9.27
N ALA A 42 9.07 3.11 10.27
CA ALA A 42 9.59 3.05 11.64
C ALA A 42 9.44 1.65 12.22
N PRO A 43 10.28 1.23 13.19
CA PRO A 43 10.18 -0.12 13.78
C PRO A 43 8.82 -0.47 14.38
N ARG A 44 8.07 0.52 14.85
CA ARG A 44 6.72 0.37 15.42
C ARG A 44 5.66 1.06 14.58
N CYS A 45 5.82 1.04 13.25
CA CYS A 45 4.80 1.55 12.35
C CYS A 45 3.51 0.74 12.51
N GLU A 46 2.37 1.42 12.53
CA GLU A 46 1.05 0.79 12.45
C GLU A 46 0.59 0.80 10.98
N LEU A 47 0.22 -0.37 10.46
CA LEU A 47 -0.43 -0.54 9.16
C LEU A 47 -1.89 -0.89 9.38
N ILE A 48 -2.77 -0.13 8.76
CA ILE A 48 -4.22 -0.32 8.81
C ILE A 48 -4.74 -0.43 7.38
N PHE A 49 -5.17 -1.62 7.00
CA PHE A 49 -5.86 -1.87 5.74
C PHE A 49 -7.32 -2.20 6.03
N VAL A 50 -8.21 -1.29 5.70
CA VAL A 50 -9.64 -1.41 6.05
C VAL A 50 -10.34 -2.34 5.06
N SER A 51 -10.38 -3.63 5.40
CA SER A 51 -11.05 -4.68 4.61
C SER A 51 -11.44 -5.85 5.51
N ARG A 52 -12.45 -6.62 5.09
CA ARG A 52 -12.83 -7.89 5.73
C ARG A 52 -12.23 -9.12 5.03
N THR A 53 -11.45 -8.91 4.00
CA THR A 53 -10.81 -9.94 3.19
C THR A 53 -9.41 -10.27 3.70
N ALA A 54 -8.73 -11.16 2.99
CA ALA A 54 -7.36 -11.60 3.31
C ALA A 54 -6.34 -10.47 3.43
N LEU A 55 -6.54 -9.31 2.78
CA LEU A 55 -5.67 -8.15 2.92
C LEU A 55 -6.07 -7.23 4.07
N GLY A 56 -7.25 -7.40 4.67
CA GLY A 56 -7.63 -6.67 5.87
C GLY A 56 -6.59 -6.86 6.98
N ALA A 57 -6.21 -5.76 7.65
CA ALA A 57 -5.16 -5.83 8.66
C ALA A 57 -5.17 -4.63 9.60
N ARG A 58 -4.79 -4.86 10.85
CA ARG A 58 -4.30 -3.84 11.77
C ARG A 58 -3.07 -4.42 12.47
N LEU A 59 -1.90 -4.05 11.98
CA LEU A 59 -0.64 -4.68 12.31
C LEU A 59 0.37 -3.65 12.78
N SER A 60 1.31 -4.08 13.61
CA SER A 60 2.43 -3.25 14.02
C SER A 60 3.71 -4.06 14.10
N GLY A 61 4.81 -3.39 13.73
CA GLY A 61 6.13 -4.01 13.75
C GLY A 61 6.54 -4.68 12.44
N ARG A 62 7.85 -4.72 12.20
CA ARG A 62 8.44 -5.10 10.91
C ARG A 62 8.04 -6.49 10.45
N ALA A 63 8.00 -7.47 11.35
CA ALA A 63 7.71 -8.87 10.98
C ALA A 63 6.28 -9.02 10.47
N ASP A 64 5.30 -8.43 11.15
CA ASP A 64 3.91 -8.47 10.74
C ASP A 64 3.66 -7.70 9.44
N LEU A 65 4.29 -6.53 9.30
CA LEU A 65 4.22 -5.77 8.06
C LEU A 65 4.80 -6.56 6.88
N LEU A 66 5.93 -7.25 7.07
CA LEU A 66 6.52 -8.09 6.03
C LEU A 66 5.56 -9.21 5.60
N ARG A 67 4.94 -9.92 6.55
CA ARG A 67 3.92 -10.94 6.27
C ARG A 67 2.77 -10.39 5.43
N TRP A 68 2.32 -9.18 5.74
CA TRP A 68 1.26 -8.52 4.99
C TRP A 68 1.70 -8.19 3.55
N PHE A 69 2.87 -7.58 3.37
CA PHE A 69 3.40 -7.26 2.05
C PHE A 69 3.65 -8.50 1.20
N GLU A 70 4.13 -9.60 1.79
CA GLU A 70 4.30 -10.87 1.11
C GLU A 70 2.96 -11.45 0.64
N ARG A 71 1.92 -11.44 1.51
CA ARG A 71 0.56 -11.85 1.13
C ARG A 71 0.01 -10.97 0.00
N PHE A 72 0.13 -9.66 0.13
CA PHE A 72 -0.23 -8.71 -0.91
C PHE A 72 0.47 -9.02 -2.24
N GLY A 73 1.76 -9.33 -2.18
CA GLY A 73 2.57 -9.70 -3.33
C GLY A 73 2.10 -10.97 -4.02
N ARG A 74 1.71 -12.00 -3.26
CA ARG A 74 1.20 -13.27 -3.81
C ARG A 74 -0.19 -13.12 -4.44
N LEU A 75 -1.07 -12.31 -3.83
CA LEU A 75 -2.43 -12.11 -4.32
C LEU A 75 -2.49 -11.20 -5.55
N LEU A 76 -1.53 -10.28 -5.70
CA LEU A 76 -1.45 -9.35 -6.83
C LEU A 76 -0.02 -9.34 -7.42
N PRO A 77 0.41 -10.43 -8.09
CA PRO A 77 1.81 -10.59 -8.53
C PRO A 77 2.23 -9.56 -9.58
N ASP A 78 1.33 -9.18 -10.51
CA ASP A 78 1.60 -8.27 -11.64
C ASP A 78 1.15 -6.84 -11.37
N ARG A 79 1.07 -6.46 -10.09
CA ARG A 79 0.57 -5.14 -9.69
C ARG A 79 1.37 -4.00 -10.28
N ARG A 80 0.65 -2.95 -10.69
CA ARG A 80 1.20 -1.67 -11.15
C ARG A 80 0.45 -0.56 -10.46
N PHE A 81 1.18 0.45 -10.02
CA PHE A 81 0.61 1.62 -9.34
C PHE A 81 0.62 2.84 -10.26
N GLU A 82 -0.49 3.57 -10.24
CA GLU A 82 -0.61 4.88 -10.83
C GLU A 82 -1.12 5.87 -9.78
N VAL A 83 -0.32 6.90 -9.50
CA VAL A 83 -0.70 7.95 -8.55
C VAL A 83 -1.44 9.04 -9.30
N LEU A 84 -2.74 9.17 -9.04
CA LEU A 84 -3.60 10.18 -9.67
C LEU A 84 -3.49 11.53 -8.96
N ARG A 85 -3.41 11.52 -7.63
CA ARG A 85 -3.30 12.72 -6.81
C ARG A 85 -2.37 12.46 -5.64
N PHE A 86 -1.61 13.48 -5.27
CA PHE A 86 -0.69 13.42 -4.16
C PHE A 86 -0.64 14.76 -3.45
N VAL A 87 -0.80 14.75 -2.14
CA VAL A 87 -0.65 15.92 -1.27
C VAL A 87 0.26 15.53 -0.11
N ALA A 88 1.23 16.37 0.17
CA ALA A 88 2.08 16.24 1.35
C ALA A 88 2.16 17.59 2.06
N GLY A 89 2.07 17.57 3.38
CA GLY A 89 2.12 18.75 4.22
C GLY A 89 2.77 18.47 5.57
N GLY A 90 3.04 19.54 6.31
CA GLY A 90 3.71 19.47 7.60
C GLY A 90 5.24 19.57 7.53
N PRO A 91 5.88 19.83 8.68
CA PRO A 91 7.33 19.87 8.79
C PRO A 91 7.94 18.45 8.75
N VAL A 92 9.27 18.35 8.53
CA VAL A 92 9.95 17.06 8.37
C VAL A 92 9.81 16.11 9.57
N TRP A 93 9.61 16.66 10.78
CA TRP A 93 9.41 15.86 11.99
C TRP A 93 7.98 15.37 12.21
N ASP A 94 7.00 15.92 11.46
CA ASP A 94 5.58 15.52 11.52
C ASP A 94 4.88 15.81 10.19
N GLN A 95 5.06 14.92 9.23
CA GLN A 95 4.57 15.07 7.87
C GLN A 95 3.34 14.19 7.64
N ARG A 96 2.40 14.70 6.86
CA ARG A 96 1.21 13.96 6.42
C ARG A 96 1.22 13.85 4.90
N ILE A 97 0.87 12.66 4.42
CA ILE A 97 0.68 12.38 3.00
C ILE A 97 -0.73 11.86 2.80
N ALA A 98 -1.39 12.36 1.76
CA ALA A 98 -2.60 11.78 1.21
C ALA A 98 -2.39 11.53 -0.28
N ALA A 99 -2.69 10.33 -0.75
CA ALA A 99 -2.57 9.98 -2.15
C ALA A 99 -3.82 9.23 -2.63
N HIS A 100 -4.25 9.50 -3.86
CA HIS A 100 -5.23 8.70 -4.58
C HIS A 100 -4.49 7.88 -5.61
N VAL A 101 -4.61 6.56 -5.51
CA VAL A 101 -3.82 5.60 -6.27
C VAL A 101 -4.72 4.58 -6.93
N ILE A 102 -4.35 4.17 -8.15
CA ILE A 102 -4.91 3.00 -8.83
C ILE A 102 -3.90 1.86 -8.76
N ILE A 103 -4.38 0.67 -8.43
CA ILE A 103 -3.68 -0.58 -8.69
C ILE A 103 -4.29 -1.24 -9.93
N ARG A 104 -3.42 -1.65 -10.85
CA ARG A 104 -3.77 -2.56 -11.95
C ARG A 104 -3.03 -3.86 -11.79
N SER A 105 -3.70 -4.98 -12.08
CA SER A 105 -3.15 -6.33 -12.01
C SER A 105 -3.92 -7.26 -12.94
N GLN A 106 -3.58 -8.54 -12.91
CA GLN A 106 -4.35 -9.62 -13.53
C GLN A 106 -4.92 -10.51 -12.43
N ILE A 107 -6.21 -10.82 -12.48
CA ILE A 107 -6.85 -11.78 -11.56
C ILE A 107 -7.52 -12.87 -12.38
N ALA A 108 -7.07 -14.11 -12.22
CA ALA A 108 -7.56 -15.26 -12.97
C ALA A 108 -7.57 -15.03 -14.51
N GLY A 109 -6.51 -14.43 -15.03
CA GLY A 109 -6.33 -14.13 -16.44
C GLY A 109 -7.16 -12.95 -16.97
N ALA A 110 -7.90 -12.24 -16.13
CA ALA A 110 -8.66 -11.06 -16.51
C ALA A 110 -8.08 -9.78 -15.92
N PRO A 111 -8.13 -8.66 -16.66
CA PRO A 111 -7.71 -7.37 -16.13
C PRO A 111 -8.46 -7.02 -14.84
N TYR A 112 -7.72 -6.49 -13.88
CA TYR A 112 -8.23 -6.01 -12.62
C TYR A 112 -7.72 -4.59 -12.34
N GLN A 113 -8.60 -3.76 -11.81
CA GLN A 113 -8.27 -2.42 -11.39
C GLN A 113 -9.05 -2.05 -10.14
N ILE A 114 -8.37 -1.47 -9.16
CA ILE A 114 -8.98 -0.91 -7.97
C ILE A 114 -8.36 0.45 -7.64
N GLN A 115 -9.14 1.30 -6.99
CA GLN A 115 -8.68 2.58 -6.46
C GLN A 115 -8.60 2.51 -4.95
N PHE A 116 -7.62 3.20 -4.39
CA PHE A 116 -7.52 3.35 -2.94
C PHE A 116 -7.03 4.76 -2.55
N ALA A 117 -7.45 5.19 -1.39
CA ALA A 117 -6.88 6.35 -0.71
C ALA A 117 -5.81 5.86 0.27
N HIS A 118 -4.64 6.50 0.24
CA HIS A 118 -3.48 6.15 1.04
C HIS A 118 -3.09 7.34 1.90
N PHE A 119 -3.14 7.16 3.20
CA PHE A 119 -2.80 8.19 4.18
C PHE A 119 -1.60 7.73 5.00
N LEU A 120 -0.54 8.54 4.99
CA LEU A 120 0.68 8.24 5.73
C LEU A 120 0.97 9.36 6.73
N THR A 121 1.34 8.97 7.93
CA THR A 121 1.98 9.83 8.91
C THR A 121 3.47 9.50 8.95
N LEU A 122 4.32 10.51 8.72
CA LEU A 122 5.76 10.36 8.81
C LEU A 122 6.32 11.19 9.96
N ARG A 123 7.28 10.61 10.67
CA ARG A 123 8.11 11.34 11.65
C ARG A 123 9.56 11.16 11.29
N TRP A 124 10.26 12.28 11.14
CA TRP A 124 11.70 12.30 10.77
C TRP A 124 11.98 11.43 9.52
N GLY A 125 11.09 11.52 8.52
CA GLY A 125 11.21 10.79 7.25
C GLY A 125 10.90 9.29 7.32
N LYS A 126 10.40 8.77 8.46
CA LYS A 126 9.94 7.38 8.60
C LYS A 126 8.43 7.32 8.75
N VAL A 127 7.80 6.40 8.05
CA VAL A 127 6.37 6.13 8.18
C VAL A 127 6.11 5.52 9.56
N VAL A 128 5.24 6.15 10.33
CA VAL A 128 4.81 5.69 11.67
C VAL A 128 3.37 5.18 11.66
N GLU A 129 2.60 5.57 10.66
CA GLU A 129 1.23 5.11 10.42
C GLU A 129 0.98 5.04 8.92
N ASP A 130 0.35 3.96 8.49
CA ASP A 130 -0.02 3.67 7.12
C ASP A 130 -1.48 3.23 7.09
N LEU A 131 -2.38 4.11 6.62
CA LEU A 131 -3.81 3.84 6.49
C LEU A 131 -4.19 3.72 5.02
N ILE A 132 -4.76 2.57 4.64
CA ILE A 132 -5.22 2.27 3.29
C ILE A 132 -6.74 2.06 3.33
N LEU A 133 -7.46 2.85 2.54
CA LEU A 133 -8.90 2.74 2.32
C LEU A 133 -9.16 2.43 0.86
N GLU A 134 -9.76 1.28 0.58
CA GLU A 134 -10.07 0.82 -0.78
C GLU A 134 -11.56 0.65 -1.01
N ASP A 135 -11.94 0.43 -2.26
CA ASP A 135 -13.27 -0.08 -2.61
C ASP A 135 -13.40 -1.55 -2.20
N THR A 136 -13.90 -1.76 -0.98
CA THR A 136 -14.02 -3.09 -0.36
C THR A 136 -14.92 -4.03 -1.16
N ALA A 137 -15.97 -3.54 -1.82
CA ALA A 137 -16.88 -4.37 -2.62
C ALA A 137 -16.18 -4.94 -3.86
N THR A 138 -15.40 -4.09 -4.54
CA THR A 138 -14.58 -4.51 -5.68
C THR A 138 -13.54 -5.53 -5.24
N TRP A 139 -12.86 -5.31 -4.11
CA TRP A 139 -11.84 -6.23 -3.61
C TRP A 139 -12.44 -7.55 -3.11
N GLU A 140 -13.59 -7.55 -2.44
CA GLU A 140 -14.30 -8.78 -2.05
C GLU A 140 -14.65 -9.65 -3.26
N THR A 141 -15.08 -9.02 -4.36
CA THR A 141 -15.37 -9.74 -5.61
C THR A 141 -14.10 -10.32 -6.22
N ALA A 142 -13.00 -9.57 -6.22
CA ALA A 142 -11.69 -10.02 -6.69
C ALA A 142 -11.15 -11.18 -5.84
N SER A 143 -11.28 -11.10 -4.52
CA SER A 143 -10.84 -12.17 -3.59
C SER A 143 -11.59 -13.48 -3.84
N ARG A 144 -12.91 -13.44 -4.07
CA ARG A 144 -13.69 -14.64 -4.45
C ARG A 144 -13.20 -15.24 -5.77
N ARG A 145 -12.88 -14.41 -6.77
CA ARG A 145 -12.35 -14.87 -8.07
C ARG A 145 -10.96 -15.49 -7.91
N LEU A 146 -10.09 -14.90 -7.10
CA LEU A 146 -8.77 -15.46 -6.80
C LEU A 146 -8.89 -16.83 -6.12
N ALA A 147 -9.76 -16.95 -5.10
CA ALA A 147 -9.98 -18.22 -4.41
C ALA A 147 -10.49 -19.32 -5.38
N ALA A 148 -11.44 -18.99 -6.24
CA ALA A 148 -11.97 -19.90 -7.26
C ALA A 148 -10.91 -20.28 -8.32
N ALA A 149 -9.91 -19.42 -8.55
CA ALA A 149 -8.79 -19.67 -9.48
C ALA A 149 -7.60 -20.42 -8.86
N GLY A 150 -7.75 -20.94 -7.63
CA GLY A 150 -6.71 -21.75 -6.97
C GLY A 150 -5.76 -20.97 -6.07
N TYR A 151 -6.14 -19.77 -5.64
CA TYR A 151 -5.43 -18.98 -4.61
C TYR A 151 -6.19 -19.05 -3.27
N PRO A 152 -6.08 -20.14 -2.48
CA PRO A 152 -6.89 -20.32 -1.27
C PRO A 152 -6.65 -19.23 -0.23
N GLU A 153 -5.46 -18.64 -0.20
CA GLU A 153 -5.11 -17.53 0.68
C GLU A 153 -6.04 -16.31 0.50
N ALA A 154 -6.65 -16.13 -0.67
CA ALA A 154 -7.60 -15.05 -0.93
C ALA A 154 -8.92 -15.19 -0.15
N ALA A 155 -9.25 -16.41 0.31
CA ALA A 155 -10.42 -16.71 1.13
C ALA A 155 -10.13 -16.65 2.65
N GLU A 156 -8.88 -16.43 3.04
CA GLU A 156 -8.52 -16.34 4.46
C GLU A 156 -9.09 -15.06 5.10
N PRO A 157 -9.26 -15.05 6.43
CA PRO A 157 -9.65 -13.85 7.16
C PRO A 157 -8.55 -12.78 7.11
N PRO A 158 -8.87 -11.55 7.55
CA PRO A 158 -7.89 -10.50 7.79
C PRO A 158 -6.68 -10.99 8.58
N LEU A 159 -5.51 -10.45 8.25
CA LEU A 159 -4.27 -10.86 8.89
C LEU A 159 -4.22 -10.33 10.34
N ALA A 160 -4.17 -11.25 11.28
CA ALA A 160 -3.97 -10.93 12.69
C ALA A 160 -2.48 -10.73 13.03
N PRO A 161 -2.16 -9.92 14.06
CA PRO A 161 -0.82 -9.85 14.62
C PRO A 161 -0.30 -11.26 14.98
N ALA A 162 1.01 -11.47 14.82
CA ALA A 162 1.62 -12.71 15.32
C ALA A 162 1.43 -12.81 16.84
N ALA A 163 1.18 -14.02 17.32
CA ALA A 163 1.18 -14.26 18.76
C ALA A 163 2.55 -13.89 19.34
N ALA A 164 2.55 -13.14 20.44
CA ALA A 164 3.76 -12.72 21.13
C ALA A 164 4.48 -13.92 21.80
#